data_3ffe7d77697579470551e7cea63a243d
#
_entry.id   3ffe7d77697579470551e7cea63a243d
#
_cell.length_a   1.000
_cell.length_b   1.000
_cell.length_c   1.000
_cell.angle_alpha   90.00
_cell.angle_beta   90.00
_cell.angle_gamma   90.00
#
_symmetry.space_group_name_H-M   'P 1'
#
loop_
_entity.id
_entity.type
_entity.pdbx_description
1 polymer ?
#
loop_
_entity_poly.entity_id
_entity_poly.type
_entity_poly.pdbx_seq_one_letter_code
_entity_poly.pdbx_strand_id
1 'polypeptide(L)'
;YSNYFLGDVKIIHFKGESTDKNFTYVNRFYNAMYIFYKKHFNNFLISKSVVWILIKFLIYVKRFSIIISTKFNSQEYEVEYENKFLITNSLSNKFDFNSTVININQLTNKKIKNSLILFDLNTILLSDIIFQYEHLSKTNNFRIIVPNTNFYIGSDNKNKKGQIVHF
;
A
#
# COMPACT_ATOMS: atom_id res chain seq x y z
N TYR A 1 10.23 2.04 30.87
CA TYR A 1 10.82 1.61 29.58
C TYR A 1 11.14 2.85 28.76
N SER A 2 12.36 2.90 28.22
CA SER A 2 12.76 3.95 27.29
C SER A 2 12.45 3.48 25.86
N ASN A 3 11.76 4.33 25.09
CA ASN A 3 11.47 4.07 23.68
C ASN A 3 12.46 4.86 22.83
N TYR A 4 13.03 4.20 21.81
CA TYR A 4 13.96 4.83 20.90
C TYR A 4 13.32 4.88 19.51
N PHE A 5 13.47 6.03 18.85
CA PHE A 5 13.03 6.23 17.47
C PHE A 5 14.25 6.38 16.57
N LEU A 6 14.36 5.55 15.54
CA LEU A 6 15.41 5.62 14.55
C LEU A 6 14.86 6.30 13.28
N GLY A 7 15.13 7.60 13.17
CA GLY A 7 14.57 8.46 12.12
C GLY A 7 15.18 8.28 10.73
N ASP A 8 16.36 7.66 10.65
CA ASP A 8 17.10 7.52 9.39
C ASP A 8 16.69 6.30 8.57
N VAL A 9 15.83 5.45 9.12
CA VAL A 9 15.34 4.26 8.40
C VAL A 9 14.13 4.63 7.56
N LYS A 10 14.23 4.37 6.25
CA LYS A 10 13.13 4.51 5.29
C LYS A 10 12.66 3.14 4.82
N ILE A 11 11.36 2.96 4.77
CA ILE A 11 10.71 1.74 4.26
C ILE A 11 9.66 2.09 3.22
N ILE A 12 9.47 1.20 2.24
CA ILE A 12 8.31 1.25 1.35
C ILE A 12 7.20 0.42 2.00
N HIS A 13 6.07 1.05 2.29
CA HIS A 13 4.88 0.38 2.79
C HIS A 13 3.76 0.45 1.76
N PHE A 14 3.45 -0.69 1.13
CA PHE A 14 2.31 -0.83 0.24
C PHE A 14 1.03 -0.85 1.07
N LYS A 15 0.38 0.31 1.19
CA LYS A 15 -0.77 0.51 2.07
C LYS A 15 -1.94 -0.39 1.67
N GLY A 16 -2.45 -1.15 2.63
CA GLY A 16 -3.64 -1.99 2.44
C GLY A 16 -3.36 -3.46 2.14
N GLU A 17 -2.11 -3.87 1.90
CA GLU A 17 -1.75 -5.24 1.52
C GLU A 17 -1.86 -6.25 2.66
N SER A 18 -1.63 -5.82 3.90
CA SER A 18 -1.61 -6.71 5.06
C SER A 18 -2.97 -6.93 5.71
N THR A 19 -3.99 -6.12 5.40
CA THR A 19 -5.26 -6.17 6.13
C THR A 19 -6.45 -5.78 5.27
N ASP A 20 -7.31 -6.75 4.96
CA ASP A 20 -8.61 -6.46 4.38
C ASP A 20 -9.46 -5.71 5.40
N LYS A 21 -9.96 -4.52 5.02
CA LYS A 21 -10.87 -3.71 5.85
C LYS A 21 -12.29 -4.25 5.82
N ASN A 22 -12.44 -5.54 6.14
CA ASN A 22 -13.71 -6.24 6.21
C ASN A 22 -14.42 -6.02 7.57
N PHE A 23 -15.60 -6.61 7.74
CA PHE A 23 -16.37 -6.53 8.99
C PHE A 23 -15.61 -7.04 10.20
N THR A 24 -14.77 -8.06 10.03
CA THR A 24 -13.92 -8.63 11.10
C THR A 24 -12.89 -7.62 11.58
N TYR A 25 -12.24 -6.93 10.65
CA TYR A 25 -11.31 -5.84 10.96
C TYR A 25 -11.98 -4.73 11.76
N VAL A 26 -13.16 -4.25 11.29
CA VAL A 26 -13.92 -3.20 11.98
C VAL A 26 -14.26 -3.61 13.41
N ASN A 27 -14.75 -4.84 13.61
CA ASN A 27 -15.06 -5.32 14.94
C ASN A 27 -13.82 -5.40 15.85
N ARG A 28 -12.71 -5.94 15.36
CA ARG A 28 -11.47 -6.05 16.13
C ARG A 28 -10.94 -4.67 16.52
N PHE A 29 -10.91 -3.74 15.59
CA PHE A 29 -10.43 -2.38 15.82
C PHE A 29 -11.23 -1.66 16.90
N TYR A 30 -12.54 -1.62 16.79
CA TYR A 30 -13.40 -0.91 17.75
C TYR A 30 -13.49 -1.64 19.09
N ASN A 31 -13.45 -2.96 19.13
CA ASN A 31 -13.38 -3.70 20.39
C ASN A 31 -12.04 -3.47 21.11
N ALA A 32 -10.93 -3.33 20.39
CA ALA A 32 -9.66 -2.96 20.99
C ALA A 32 -9.71 -1.57 21.63
N MET A 33 -10.37 -0.60 21.00
CA MET A 33 -10.62 0.73 21.60
C MET A 33 -11.42 0.63 22.90
N TYR A 34 -12.45 -0.23 22.97
CA TYR A 34 -13.20 -0.46 24.20
C TYR A 34 -12.36 -1.06 25.33
N ILE A 35 -11.53 -2.06 24.99
CA ILE A 35 -10.60 -2.69 25.95
C ILE A 35 -9.61 -1.65 26.49
N PHE A 36 -9.04 -0.82 25.59
CA PHE A 36 -8.13 0.26 25.97
C PHE A 36 -8.82 1.27 26.91
N TYR A 37 -10.03 1.72 26.56
CA TYR A 37 -10.81 2.61 27.40
C TYR A 37 -11.07 2.00 28.79
N LYS A 38 -11.53 0.75 28.84
CA LYS A 38 -11.80 0.04 30.10
C LYS A 38 -10.54 -0.07 30.98
N LYS A 39 -9.36 -0.24 30.35
CA LYS A 39 -8.09 -0.40 31.10
C LYS A 39 -7.58 0.92 31.64
N HIS A 40 -7.65 2.00 30.86
CA HIS A 40 -6.94 3.25 31.18
C HIS A 40 -7.86 4.36 31.73
N PHE A 41 -9.17 4.30 31.48
CA PHE A 41 -10.12 5.35 31.83
C PHE A 41 -11.22 4.87 32.77
N ASN A 42 -10.89 3.94 33.67
CA ASN A 42 -11.86 3.31 34.57
C ASN A 42 -12.58 4.30 35.51
N ASN A 43 -11.94 5.43 35.85
CA ASN A 43 -12.42 6.45 36.79
C ASN A 43 -12.95 7.73 36.09
N PHE A 44 -13.17 7.66 34.78
CA PHE A 44 -13.66 8.82 34.03
C PHE A 44 -15.18 9.00 34.24
N LEU A 45 -15.65 10.25 34.19
CA LEU A 45 -17.07 10.63 34.39
C LEU A 45 -18.05 9.98 33.42
N ILE A 46 -17.56 9.53 32.24
CA ILE A 46 -18.38 8.86 31.23
C ILE A 46 -18.57 7.39 31.61
N SER A 47 -19.84 7.00 31.78
CA SER A 47 -20.18 5.60 32.04
C SER A 47 -19.66 4.64 31.00
N LYS A 48 -19.10 3.51 31.43
CA LYS A 48 -18.64 2.41 30.52
C LYS A 48 -19.73 1.96 29.56
N SER A 49 -20.99 2.02 29.98
CA SER A 49 -22.15 1.67 29.16
C SER A 49 -22.35 2.65 28.01
N VAL A 50 -22.15 3.94 28.24
CA VAL A 50 -22.25 4.97 27.19
C VAL A 50 -21.13 4.76 26.14
N VAL A 51 -19.90 4.54 26.58
CA VAL A 51 -18.78 4.27 25.66
C VAL A 51 -19.02 3.00 24.85
N TRP A 52 -19.54 1.94 25.48
CA TRP A 52 -19.89 0.71 24.80
C TRP A 52 -20.96 0.93 23.72
N ILE A 53 -22.01 1.68 24.02
CA ILE A 53 -23.07 2.02 23.06
C ILE A 53 -22.51 2.83 21.88
N LEU A 54 -21.68 3.85 22.16
CA LEU A 54 -21.02 4.64 21.12
C LEU A 54 -20.14 3.79 20.21
N ILE A 55 -19.37 2.88 20.78
CA ILE A 55 -18.53 1.96 20.00
C ILE A 55 -19.38 1.03 19.13
N LYS A 56 -20.48 0.49 19.64
CA LYS A 56 -21.42 -0.31 18.83
C LYS A 56 -22.04 0.49 17.69
N PHE A 57 -22.41 1.73 17.95
CA PHE A 57 -22.90 2.64 16.93
C PHE A 57 -21.85 2.90 15.83
N LEU A 58 -20.60 3.19 16.21
CA LEU A 58 -19.50 3.38 15.26
C LEU A 58 -19.25 2.13 14.40
N ILE A 59 -19.30 0.94 15.00
CA ILE A 59 -19.21 -0.33 14.26
C ILE A 59 -20.33 -0.42 13.22
N TYR A 60 -21.56 -0.10 13.60
CA TYR A 60 -22.70 -0.14 12.69
C TYR A 60 -22.54 0.83 11.51
N VAL A 61 -22.17 2.09 11.78
CA VAL A 61 -21.95 3.12 10.76
C VAL A 61 -20.83 2.69 9.79
N LYS A 62 -19.72 2.14 10.32
CA LYS A 62 -18.61 1.68 9.48
C LYS A 62 -18.96 0.46 8.63
N ARG A 63 -19.75 -0.47 9.17
CA ARG A 63 -20.26 -1.61 8.40
C ARG A 63 -21.15 -1.14 7.24
N PHE A 64 -22.05 -0.19 7.51
CA PHE A 64 -22.91 0.40 6.49
C PHE A 64 -22.10 1.12 5.41
N SER A 65 -21.09 1.89 5.80
CA SER A 65 -20.16 2.53 4.87
C SER A 65 -19.43 1.52 3.96
N ILE A 66 -19.02 0.37 4.49
CA ILE A 66 -18.38 -0.70 3.69
C ILE A 66 -19.38 -1.25 2.66
N ILE A 67 -20.62 -1.53 3.06
CA ILE A 67 -21.65 -2.06 2.15
C ILE A 67 -21.92 -1.08 1.01
N ILE A 68 -22.01 0.23 1.31
CA ILE A 68 -22.20 1.24 0.27
C ILE A 68 -20.96 1.30 -0.66
N SER A 69 -19.77 1.36 -0.09
CA SER A 69 -18.55 1.46 -0.89
C SER A 69 -18.32 0.23 -1.78
N THR A 70 -18.69 -0.97 -1.34
CA THR A 70 -18.59 -2.18 -2.19
C THR A 70 -19.59 -2.15 -3.34
N LYS A 71 -20.79 -1.60 -3.14
CA LYS A 71 -21.77 -1.42 -4.23
C LYS A 71 -21.35 -0.38 -5.26
N PHE A 72 -20.69 0.69 -4.84
CA PHE A 72 -20.24 1.76 -5.74
C PHE A 72 -18.86 1.49 -6.38
N ASN A 73 -17.99 0.69 -5.76
CA ASN A 73 -16.63 0.39 -6.24
C ASN A 73 -16.51 -0.95 -6.98
N SER A 74 -17.61 -1.53 -7.43
CA SER A 74 -17.58 -2.77 -8.21
C SER A 74 -17.11 -2.59 -9.67
N GLN A 75 -16.86 -1.37 -10.12
CA GLN A 75 -16.12 -1.16 -11.36
C GLN A 75 -14.62 -1.32 -11.08
N GLU A 76 -14.09 -2.43 -11.52
CA GLU A 76 -12.66 -2.66 -11.65
C GLU A 76 -12.16 -1.75 -12.77
N TYR A 77 -11.65 -0.58 -12.42
CA TYR A 77 -10.94 0.24 -13.38
C TYR A 77 -9.58 -0.42 -13.59
N GLU A 78 -9.42 -1.06 -14.72
CA GLU A 78 -8.11 -1.39 -15.23
C GLU A 78 -7.41 -0.07 -15.52
N VAL A 79 -6.34 0.24 -14.79
CA VAL A 79 -5.59 1.48 -15.00
C VAL A 79 -4.79 1.30 -16.29
N GLU A 80 -5.19 2.00 -17.33
CA GLU A 80 -4.45 2.02 -18.58
C GLU A 80 -3.28 3.00 -18.45
N TYR A 81 -2.08 2.50 -18.65
CA TYR A 81 -0.86 3.30 -18.57
C TYR A 81 -0.43 3.71 -19.97
N GLU A 82 -0.09 5.00 -20.14
CA GLU A 82 0.47 5.50 -21.40
C GLU A 82 1.80 4.83 -21.74
N ASN A 83 2.61 4.57 -20.72
CA ASN A 83 3.91 3.94 -20.89
C ASN A 83 4.19 2.94 -19.78
N LYS A 84 4.98 1.92 -20.11
CA LYS A 84 5.52 0.94 -19.16
C LYS A 84 7.05 0.96 -19.25
N PHE A 85 7.71 1.14 -18.11
CA PHE A 85 9.16 1.18 -18.01
C PHE A 85 9.66 0.05 -17.13
N LEU A 86 10.67 -0.67 -17.61
CA LEU A 86 11.42 -1.62 -16.80
C LEU A 86 12.76 -0.99 -16.46
N ILE A 87 13.01 -0.81 -15.17
CA ILE A 87 14.24 -0.26 -14.64
C ILE A 87 15.12 -1.42 -14.19
N THR A 88 16.22 -1.64 -14.89
CA THR A 88 17.19 -2.70 -14.61
C THR A 88 18.57 -2.25 -15.03
N ASN A 89 19.60 -2.77 -14.37
CA ASN A 89 20.99 -2.58 -14.75
C ASN A 89 21.51 -3.76 -15.60
N SER A 90 20.68 -4.77 -15.86
CA SER A 90 21.00 -5.93 -16.68
C SER A 90 20.32 -5.83 -18.04
N LEU A 91 21.05 -6.06 -19.10
CA LEU A 91 20.52 -6.13 -20.47
C LEU A 91 19.92 -7.51 -20.81
N SER A 92 19.85 -8.44 -19.86
CA SER A 92 19.25 -9.75 -20.10
C SER A 92 17.73 -9.62 -20.22
N ASN A 93 17.23 -9.72 -21.46
CA ASN A 93 15.81 -9.73 -21.83
C ASN A 93 15.07 -10.98 -21.29
N LYS A 94 15.03 -11.15 -19.97
CA LYS A 94 14.26 -12.23 -19.33
C LYS A 94 12.79 -11.93 -19.17
N PHE A 95 12.39 -10.70 -19.44
CA PHE A 95 11.02 -10.24 -19.15
C PHE A 95 10.35 -9.84 -20.45
N ASP A 96 9.34 -10.60 -20.84
CA ASP A 96 8.48 -10.30 -22.00
C ASP A 96 7.40 -9.28 -21.59
N PHE A 97 7.87 -8.12 -21.16
CA PHE A 97 7.00 -6.96 -20.94
C PHE A 97 7.08 -6.06 -22.17
N ASN A 98 5.91 -5.68 -22.71
CA ASN A 98 5.81 -4.55 -23.64
C ASN A 98 6.22 -3.25 -22.92
N SER A 99 7.49 -3.13 -22.55
CA SER A 99 8.02 -2.02 -21.75
C SER A 99 9.32 -1.49 -22.34
N THR A 100 9.55 -0.20 -22.16
CA THR A 100 10.84 0.41 -22.51
C THR A 100 11.83 0.13 -21.39
N VAL A 101 12.92 -0.58 -21.69
CA VAL A 101 14.00 -0.82 -20.72
C VAL A 101 14.86 0.44 -20.59
N ILE A 102 15.04 0.91 -19.36
CA ILE A 102 15.89 2.06 -19.05
C ILE A 102 16.77 1.77 -17.83
N ASN A 103 17.94 2.40 -17.81
CA ASN A 103 18.80 2.39 -16.63
C ASN A 103 18.26 3.40 -15.59
N ILE A 104 18.51 3.12 -14.31
CA ILE A 104 18.05 3.99 -13.21
C ILE A 104 18.56 5.43 -13.33
N ASN A 105 19.76 5.63 -13.85
CA ASN A 105 20.36 6.96 -14.05
C ASN A 105 19.63 7.78 -15.14
N GLN A 106 18.94 7.13 -16.05
CA GLN A 106 18.16 7.77 -17.11
C GLN A 106 16.78 8.22 -16.61
N LEU A 107 16.31 7.60 -15.52
CA LEU A 107 15.00 7.88 -14.93
C LEU A 107 14.93 9.30 -14.35
N THR A 108 16.01 9.76 -13.72
CA THR A 108 16.07 11.08 -13.05
C THR A 108 15.95 12.25 -14.02
N ASN A 109 16.31 12.06 -15.27
CA ASN A 109 16.29 13.13 -16.30
C ASN A 109 15.01 13.17 -17.13
N LYS A 110 14.09 12.23 -16.95
CA LYS A 110 12.83 12.16 -17.69
C LYS A 110 11.65 12.65 -16.85
N LYS A 111 10.84 13.54 -17.40
CA LYS A 111 9.53 13.90 -16.83
C LYS A 111 8.51 12.79 -17.13
N ILE A 112 8.58 11.70 -16.37
CA ILE A 112 7.69 10.55 -16.53
C ILE A 112 6.41 10.80 -15.73
N LYS A 113 5.25 10.63 -16.37
CA LYS A 113 3.93 10.76 -15.78
C LYS A 113 3.02 9.67 -16.33
N ASN A 114 1.97 9.34 -15.58
CA ASN A 114 0.91 8.41 -15.98
C ASN A 114 1.46 7.06 -16.49
N SER A 115 2.52 6.58 -15.84
CA SER A 115 3.28 5.42 -16.29
C SER A 115 3.37 4.35 -15.21
N LEU A 116 3.50 3.10 -15.65
CA LEU A 116 3.84 1.98 -14.80
C LEU A 116 5.36 1.77 -14.81
N ILE A 117 5.99 1.83 -13.65
CA ILE A 117 7.43 1.67 -13.49
C ILE A 117 7.70 0.40 -12.69
N LEU A 118 8.39 -0.56 -13.33
CA LEU A 118 8.82 -1.82 -12.73
C LEU A 118 10.29 -1.70 -12.34
N PHE A 119 10.63 -1.97 -11.09
CA PHE A 119 12.00 -2.01 -10.60
C PHE A 119 12.46 -3.44 -10.41
N ASP A 120 13.60 -3.76 -10.98
CA ASP A 120 14.22 -5.09 -10.85
C ASP A 120 15.17 -5.12 -9.64
N LEU A 121 14.72 -5.67 -8.52
CA LEU A 121 15.53 -5.83 -7.31
C LEU A 121 16.69 -6.83 -7.45
N ASN A 122 16.77 -7.60 -8.56
CA ASN A 122 17.98 -8.42 -8.80
C ASN A 122 19.18 -7.56 -9.19
N THR A 123 18.94 -6.36 -9.73
CA THR A 123 20.00 -5.54 -10.32
C THR A 123 20.10 -4.13 -9.72
N ILE A 124 19.09 -3.70 -8.98
CA ILE A 124 19.00 -2.35 -8.40
C ILE A 124 18.90 -2.45 -6.89
N LEU A 125 19.61 -1.58 -6.18
CA LEU A 125 19.54 -1.50 -4.74
C LEU A 125 18.19 -0.90 -4.28
N LEU A 126 17.67 -1.42 -3.20
CA LEU A 126 16.41 -0.94 -2.62
C LEU A 126 16.48 0.55 -2.22
N SER A 127 17.63 1.03 -1.78
CA SER A 127 17.88 2.46 -1.48
C SER A 127 17.60 3.36 -2.68
N ASP A 128 18.05 2.94 -3.87
CA ASP A 128 17.89 3.70 -5.10
C ASP A 128 16.44 3.71 -5.56
N ILE A 129 15.74 2.58 -5.39
CA ILE A 129 14.30 2.48 -5.65
C ILE A 129 13.53 3.43 -4.73
N ILE A 130 13.84 3.46 -3.42
CA ILE A 130 13.19 4.35 -2.45
C ILE A 130 13.41 5.81 -2.86
N PHE A 131 14.61 6.19 -3.25
CA PHE A 131 14.91 7.53 -3.73
C PHE A 131 14.06 7.92 -4.94
N GLN A 132 13.95 7.05 -5.95
CA GLN A 132 13.11 7.28 -7.13
C GLN A 132 11.62 7.34 -6.79
N TYR A 133 11.18 6.50 -5.87
CA TYR A 133 9.79 6.47 -5.41
C TYR A 133 9.38 7.81 -4.78
N GLU A 134 10.22 8.41 -3.95
CA GLU A 134 9.95 9.70 -3.32
C GLU A 134 9.70 10.81 -4.37
N HIS A 135 10.39 10.76 -5.49
CA HIS A 135 10.31 11.80 -6.53
C HIS A 135 9.19 11.59 -7.55
N LEU A 136 8.86 10.34 -7.87
CA LEU A 136 7.99 9.98 -8.98
C LEU A 136 6.61 9.45 -8.56
N SER A 137 6.40 9.12 -7.28
CA SER A 137 5.19 8.42 -6.81
C SER A 137 3.88 9.21 -6.93
N LYS A 138 3.95 10.53 -7.07
CA LYS A 138 2.77 11.37 -7.19
C LYS A 138 2.03 11.21 -8.52
N THR A 139 2.73 10.79 -9.55
CA THR A 139 2.22 10.76 -10.93
C THR A 139 2.35 9.42 -11.63
N ASN A 140 2.94 8.43 -10.97
CA ASN A 140 3.21 7.12 -11.54
C ASN A 140 2.87 6.00 -10.56
N ASN A 141 2.64 4.81 -11.10
CA ASN A 141 2.47 3.59 -10.32
C ASN A 141 3.72 2.71 -10.41
N PHE A 142 3.97 1.96 -9.36
CA PHE A 142 5.20 1.20 -9.20
C PHE A 142 4.93 -0.27 -8.97
N ARG A 143 5.83 -1.09 -9.51
CA ARG A 143 5.92 -2.52 -9.25
C ARG A 143 7.36 -2.89 -8.92
N ILE A 144 7.53 -3.91 -8.13
CA ILE A 144 8.84 -4.42 -7.75
C ILE A 144 8.92 -5.88 -8.14
N ILE A 145 9.90 -6.24 -8.96
CA ILE A 145 10.24 -7.61 -9.26
C ILE A 145 11.02 -8.16 -8.07
N VAL A 146 10.50 -9.22 -7.48
CA VAL A 146 11.09 -9.83 -6.29
C VAL A 146 12.31 -10.66 -6.71
N PRO A 147 13.45 -10.55 -5.99
CA PRO A 147 14.67 -11.26 -6.36
C PRO A 147 14.49 -12.78 -6.44
N ASN A 148 15.07 -13.39 -7.46
CA ASN A 148 15.04 -14.83 -7.70
C ASN A 148 13.64 -15.44 -7.84
N THR A 149 12.67 -14.64 -8.28
CA THR A 149 11.30 -15.09 -8.55
C THR A 149 10.86 -14.73 -9.97
N ASN A 150 9.70 -15.27 -10.37
CA ASN A 150 9.05 -14.98 -11.65
C ASN A 150 7.75 -14.16 -11.44
N PHE A 151 7.74 -13.27 -10.46
CA PHE A 151 6.61 -12.39 -10.21
C PHE A 151 7.06 -11.00 -9.77
N TYR A 152 6.17 -10.05 -9.97
CA TYR A 152 6.28 -8.71 -9.40
C TYR A 152 5.11 -8.40 -8.48
N ILE A 153 5.32 -7.47 -7.57
CA ILE A 153 4.34 -7.02 -6.58
C ILE A 153 4.10 -5.52 -6.69
N GLY A 154 2.90 -5.08 -6.32
CA GLY A 154 2.53 -3.68 -6.18
C GLY A 154 1.04 -3.45 -6.24
N SER A 155 0.61 -2.20 -6.20
CA SER A 155 -0.80 -1.82 -6.21
C SER A 155 -1.04 -0.55 -6.99
N ASP A 156 -2.14 -0.48 -7.73
CA ASP A 156 -2.60 0.71 -8.44
C ASP A 156 -3.50 1.58 -7.58
N ASN A 157 -3.97 1.02 -6.48
CA ASN A 157 -4.95 1.70 -5.63
C ASN A 157 -4.58 1.56 -4.16
N LYS A 158 -4.40 2.71 -3.49
CA LYS A 158 -4.09 2.79 -2.05
C LYS A 158 -5.14 2.15 -1.12
N ASN A 159 -6.33 1.87 -1.63
CA ASN A 159 -7.44 1.30 -0.85
C ASN A 159 -7.69 -0.18 -1.16
N LYS A 160 -7.04 -0.74 -2.18
CA LYS A 160 -7.12 -2.15 -2.55
C LYS A 160 -5.89 -2.91 -2.07
N LYS A 161 -6.03 -4.21 -1.99
CA LYS A 161 -4.93 -5.13 -1.73
C LYS A 161 -3.95 -5.12 -2.90
N GLY A 162 -2.67 -5.27 -2.63
CA GLY A 162 -1.66 -5.39 -3.65
C GLY A 162 -1.84 -6.64 -4.51
N GLN A 163 -1.28 -6.60 -5.69
CA GLN A 163 -1.34 -7.69 -6.66
C GLN A 163 0.01 -8.38 -6.74
N ILE A 164 -0.01 -9.71 -6.86
CA ILE A 164 1.13 -10.53 -7.25
C ILE A 164 0.83 -10.97 -8.67
N VAL A 165 1.69 -10.61 -9.60
CA VAL A 165 1.54 -10.95 -11.02
C VAL A 165 2.75 -11.77 -11.45
N HIS A 166 2.49 -12.98 -11.95
CA HIS A 166 3.51 -13.88 -12.50
C HIS A 166 3.76 -13.57 -13.98
N PHE A 167 5.00 -13.77 -14.43
CA PHE A 167 5.44 -13.61 -15.82
C PHE A 167 6.32 -14.76 -16.28
#